data_a83ead168cd9baa58a43978e5797a7f2
#
_entry.id   a83ead168cd9baa58a43978e5797a7f2
#
_cell.length_a   1.000
_cell.length_b   1.000
_cell.length_c   1.000
_cell.angle_alpha   90.00
_cell.angle_beta   90.00
_cell.angle_gamma   90.00
#
_symmetry.space_group_name_H-M   'P 1'
#
loop_
_entity.id
_entity.type
_entity.pdbx_description
1 polymer ?
#
loop_
_entity_poly.entity_id
_entity_poly.type
_entity_poly.pdbx_seq_one_letter_code
_entity_poly.pdbx_strand_id
1 'polypeptide(L)'
;MNFSFKEHKNLIFVVIFSTLLLLSIVLNVVFVFTKPVVKYKIDNNILFFGDSLTARYDLDFYFPKKNVINKGVGGEKTEDLLERIDKDVYEYNPSKIFVQCGINDIINDIDKEDILLNIRTIITGIKVNRSYAKVYMESLYPVNEKKVKDSDNEKHRKLNNKQIKEYNEEIKKICEDNNIIYINVFDEMTDKDGNLKELYTNDGLHLTNLGYLKLTSILKEYIEK
;
A
#
# COMPACT_ATOMS: atom_id res chain seq x y z
N MET A 1 35.60 16.45 59.20
CA MET A 1 35.11 15.19 58.58
C MET A 1 36.06 14.86 57.43
N ASN A 2 37.08 13.97 57.70
CA ASN A 2 38.08 13.64 56.71
C ASN A 2 37.58 12.44 55.90
N PHE A 3 37.11 12.70 54.67
CA PHE A 3 36.78 11.63 53.73
C PHE A 3 38.05 10.87 53.32
N SER A 4 37.95 9.55 53.20
CA SER A 4 39.08 8.72 52.78
C SER A 4 39.39 8.98 51.28
N PHE A 5 40.62 8.80 50.86
CA PHE A 5 41.04 9.00 49.44
C PHE A 5 40.21 8.17 48.45
N LYS A 6 39.67 7.03 48.88
CA LYS A 6 38.77 6.16 48.10
C LYS A 6 37.38 6.76 47.90
N GLU A 7 36.86 7.45 48.94
CA GLU A 7 35.56 8.14 48.86
C GLU A 7 35.60 9.34 47.93
N HIS A 8 36.72 10.09 47.92
CA HIS A 8 36.94 11.19 46.97
C HIS A 8 36.98 10.71 45.52
N LYS A 9 37.63 9.60 45.22
CA LYS A 9 37.65 9.01 43.87
C LYS A 9 36.26 8.57 43.42
N ASN A 10 35.50 7.93 44.31
CA ASN A 10 34.11 7.51 43.98
C ASN A 10 33.22 8.71 43.77
N LEU A 11 33.35 9.76 44.56
CA LEU A 11 32.55 10.99 44.39
C LEU A 11 32.88 11.67 43.05
N ILE A 12 34.16 11.79 42.69
CA ILE A 12 34.59 12.35 41.40
C ILE A 12 34.06 11.51 40.25
N PHE A 13 34.11 10.17 40.35
CA PHE A 13 33.56 9.30 39.32
C PHE A 13 32.05 9.49 39.14
N VAL A 14 31.30 9.54 40.24
CA VAL A 14 29.82 9.78 40.18
C VAL A 14 29.49 11.14 39.57
N VAL A 15 30.23 12.19 39.92
CA VAL A 15 30.04 13.53 39.35
C VAL A 15 30.31 13.53 37.83
N ILE A 16 31.44 12.94 37.41
CA ILE A 16 31.76 12.87 35.98
C ILE A 16 30.75 12.06 35.23
N PHE A 17 30.33 10.90 35.76
CA PHE A 17 29.32 10.06 35.10
C PHE A 17 27.97 10.75 34.98
N SER A 18 27.51 11.44 36.04
CA SER A 18 26.25 12.18 36.03
C SER A 18 26.28 13.38 35.06
N THR A 19 27.42 14.08 34.95
CA THR A 19 27.57 15.18 34.00
C THR A 19 27.58 14.69 32.54
N LEU A 20 28.24 13.56 32.25
CA LEU A 20 28.24 12.94 30.92
C LEU A 20 26.83 12.44 30.53
N LEU A 21 26.10 11.85 31.47
CA LEU A 21 24.73 11.42 31.26
C LEU A 21 23.80 12.59 30.93
N LEU A 22 23.90 13.67 31.72
CA LEU A 22 23.15 14.91 31.48
C LEU A 22 23.48 15.52 30.11
N LEU A 23 24.75 15.57 29.74
CA LEU A 23 25.21 16.06 28.44
C LEU A 23 24.63 15.21 27.29
N SER A 24 24.65 13.87 27.45
CA SER A 24 24.04 12.96 26.45
C SER A 24 22.54 13.19 26.30
N ILE A 25 21.80 13.39 27.39
CA ILE A 25 20.37 13.70 27.35
C ILE A 25 20.14 15.04 26.63
N VAL A 26 20.89 16.08 26.98
CA VAL A 26 20.78 17.39 26.32
C VAL A 26 21.07 17.32 24.84
N LEU A 27 22.15 16.60 24.44
CA LEU A 27 22.50 16.40 23.04
C LEU A 27 21.40 15.66 22.26
N ASN A 28 20.80 14.62 22.86
CA ASN A 28 19.68 13.91 22.23
C ASN A 28 18.43 14.81 22.09
N VAL A 29 18.12 15.58 23.12
CA VAL A 29 17.00 16.54 23.06
C VAL A 29 17.26 17.59 21.99
N VAL A 30 18.46 18.19 21.96
CA VAL A 30 18.83 19.16 20.92
C VAL A 30 18.77 18.53 19.54
N PHE A 31 19.29 17.30 19.36
CA PHE A 31 19.24 16.57 18.09
C PHE A 31 17.81 16.33 17.61
N VAL A 32 16.88 15.99 18.52
CA VAL A 32 15.46 15.81 18.17
C VAL A 32 14.82 17.13 17.74
N PHE A 33 15.10 18.24 18.43
CA PHE A 33 14.51 19.55 18.14
C PHE A 33 15.21 20.31 17.00
N THR A 34 16.47 19.99 16.68
CA THR A 34 17.20 20.62 15.58
C THR A 34 17.16 19.84 14.27
N LYS A 35 16.49 18.67 14.25
CA LYS A 35 16.24 18.02 12.94
C LYS A 35 15.57 19.04 12.03
N PRO A 36 16.16 19.35 10.86
CA PRO A 36 15.52 20.24 9.92
C PRO A 36 14.15 19.63 9.61
N VAL A 37 13.09 20.41 9.80
CA VAL A 37 11.79 20.05 9.26
C VAL A 37 11.96 20.07 7.75
N VAL A 38 12.26 18.92 7.19
CA VAL A 38 12.30 18.77 5.73
C VAL A 38 10.87 19.06 5.27
N LYS A 39 10.62 20.28 4.81
CA LYS A 39 9.39 20.60 4.09
C LYS A 39 9.45 19.83 2.77
N TYR A 40 8.93 18.62 2.79
CA TYR A 40 8.67 17.92 1.55
C TYR A 40 7.67 18.77 0.75
N LYS A 41 8.07 19.19 -0.44
CA LYS A 41 7.12 19.76 -1.38
C LYS A 41 6.20 18.61 -1.79
N ILE A 42 5.00 18.61 -1.25
CA ILE A 42 3.98 17.63 -1.65
C ILE A 42 3.59 18.02 -3.08
N ASP A 43 3.88 17.13 -4.00
CA ASP A 43 3.43 17.26 -5.37
C ASP A 43 1.95 16.83 -5.43
N ASN A 44 1.13 17.54 -6.20
CA ASN A 44 -0.28 17.16 -6.42
C ASN A 44 -0.42 15.90 -7.28
N ASN A 45 0.57 15.01 -7.23
CA ASN A 45 0.58 13.76 -7.97
C ASN A 45 -0.32 12.73 -7.26
N ILE A 46 -1.01 11.95 -8.06
CA ILE A 46 -1.78 10.79 -7.64
C ILE A 46 -1.10 9.56 -8.23
N LEU A 47 -0.60 8.69 -7.38
CA LEU A 47 0.16 7.52 -7.78
C LEU A 47 -0.69 6.26 -7.66
N PHE A 48 -0.71 5.46 -8.69
CA PHE A 48 -1.31 4.13 -8.72
C PHE A 48 -0.22 3.08 -8.74
N PHE A 49 -0.22 2.18 -7.76
CA PHE A 49 0.80 1.17 -7.54
C PHE A 49 0.16 -0.21 -7.50
N GLY A 50 0.55 -1.10 -8.40
CA GLY A 50 -0.10 -2.40 -8.49
C GLY A 50 0.38 -3.28 -9.63
N ASP A 51 -0.46 -4.27 -9.97
CA ASP A 51 -0.19 -5.29 -10.97
C ASP A 51 -0.74 -4.94 -12.38
N SER A 52 -1.15 -5.95 -13.16
CA SER A 52 -1.67 -5.78 -14.51
C SER A 52 -2.96 -4.97 -14.58
N LEU A 53 -3.79 -5.02 -13.54
CA LEU A 53 -5.04 -4.26 -13.48
C LEU A 53 -4.73 -2.75 -13.38
N THR A 54 -3.70 -2.38 -12.64
CA THR A 54 -3.17 -1.03 -12.62
C THR A 54 -2.44 -0.68 -13.91
N ALA A 55 -1.56 -1.57 -14.40
CA ALA A 55 -0.74 -1.31 -15.59
C ALA A 55 -1.58 -0.98 -16.84
N ARG A 56 -2.73 -1.65 -17.00
CA ARG A 56 -3.63 -1.48 -18.15
C ARG A 56 -4.60 -0.30 -18.00
N TYR A 57 -4.58 0.41 -16.86
CA TYR A 57 -5.45 1.54 -16.62
C TYR A 57 -4.87 2.78 -17.30
N ASP A 58 -5.49 3.25 -18.36
CA ASP A 58 -5.11 4.47 -19.07
C ASP A 58 -5.50 5.71 -18.24
N LEU A 59 -4.70 5.98 -17.20
CA LEU A 59 -4.99 7.03 -16.23
C LEU A 59 -5.08 8.42 -16.88
N ASP A 60 -4.28 8.70 -17.90
CA ASP A 60 -4.31 10.00 -18.60
C ASP A 60 -5.62 10.18 -19.35
N PHE A 61 -6.16 9.11 -19.93
CA PHE A 61 -7.47 9.12 -20.59
C PHE A 61 -8.61 9.34 -19.60
N TYR A 62 -8.60 8.60 -18.48
CA TYR A 62 -9.71 8.65 -17.51
C TYR A 62 -9.63 9.86 -16.56
N PHE A 63 -8.44 10.43 -16.33
CA PHE A 63 -8.21 11.57 -15.45
C PHE A 63 -7.41 12.70 -16.13
N PRO A 64 -7.84 13.21 -17.29
CA PRO A 64 -7.04 14.10 -18.15
C PRO A 64 -6.68 15.46 -17.50
N LYS A 65 -7.27 15.80 -16.36
CA LYS A 65 -7.02 17.05 -15.63
C LYS A 65 -6.26 16.82 -14.32
N LYS A 66 -5.79 15.61 -14.08
CA LYS A 66 -5.06 15.23 -12.86
C LYS A 66 -3.62 14.87 -13.22
N ASN A 67 -2.72 15.12 -12.30
CA ASN A 67 -1.35 14.65 -12.43
C ASN A 67 -1.29 13.23 -11.86
N VAL A 68 -1.48 12.23 -12.72
CA VAL A 68 -1.54 10.82 -12.38
C VAL A 68 -0.26 10.11 -12.79
N ILE A 69 0.19 9.16 -11.97
CA ILE A 69 1.39 8.36 -12.22
C ILE A 69 0.98 6.88 -12.13
N ASN A 70 1.15 6.15 -13.24
CA ASN A 70 0.91 4.72 -13.28
C ASN A 70 2.20 3.96 -12.97
N LYS A 71 2.18 3.19 -11.90
CA LYS A 71 3.24 2.28 -11.44
C LYS A 71 2.71 0.85 -11.35
N GLY A 72 1.84 0.47 -12.26
CA GLY A 72 1.42 -0.91 -12.44
C GLY A 72 2.40 -1.70 -13.28
N VAL A 73 2.64 -2.97 -12.92
CA VAL A 73 3.45 -3.93 -13.71
C VAL A 73 2.71 -5.25 -13.82
N GLY A 74 2.55 -5.73 -15.05
CA GLY A 74 1.77 -6.93 -15.34
C GLY A 74 2.37 -8.20 -14.73
N GLY A 75 1.53 -9.00 -14.05
CA GLY A 75 1.90 -10.30 -13.50
C GLY A 75 2.59 -10.27 -12.15
N GLU A 76 2.87 -9.09 -11.61
CA GLU A 76 3.55 -8.96 -10.31
C GLU A 76 2.70 -9.44 -9.14
N LYS A 77 3.38 -10.08 -8.19
CA LYS A 77 2.91 -10.50 -6.88
C LYS A 77 3.19 -9.41 -5.84
N THR A 78 2.66 -9.58 -4.66
CA THR A 78 2.90 -8.66 -3.54
C THR A 78 4.38 -8.55 -3.16
N GLU A 79 5.17 -9.62 -3.29
CA GLU A 79 6.63 -9.63 -3.07
C GLU A 79 7.34 -8.73 -4.09
N ASP A 80 6.99 -8.84 -5.38
CA ASP A 80 7.58 -8.05 -6.46
C ASP A 80 7.30 -6.54 -6.24
N LEU A 81 6.10 -6.17 -5.72
CA LEU A 81 5.79 -4.80 -5.35
C LEU A 81 6.69 -4.30 -4.22
N LEU A 82 6.96 -5.13 -3.20
CA LEU A 82 7.87 -4.78 -2.10
C LEU A 82 9.28 -4.49 -2.59
N GLU A 83 9.80 -5.26 -3.55
CA GLU A 83 11.14 -5.07 -4.09
C GLU A 83 11.34 -3.72 -4.78
N ARG A 84 10.28 -3.16 -5.37
CA ARG A 84 10.37 -1.90 -6.13
C ARG A 84 9.72 -0.69 -5.45
N ILE A 85 9.20 -0.83 -4.23
CA ILE A 85 8.45 0.23 -3.55
C ILE A 85 9.28 1.50 -3.34
N ASP A 86 10.58 1.38 -3.07
CA ASP A 86 11.49 2.51 -2.89
C ASP A 86 11.55 3.36 -4.15
N LYS A 87 11.81 2.73 -5.29
CA LYS A 87 11.94 3.39 -6.59
C LYS A 87 10.61 3.92 -7.13
N ASP A 88 9.55 3.12 -7.00
CA ASP A 88 8.30 3.41 -7.69
C ASP A 88 7.28 4.18 -6.83
N VAL A 89 7.49 4.24 -5.52
CA VAL A 89 6.64 5.00 -4.61
C VAL A 89 7.42 6.04 -3.82
N TYR A 90 8.56 5.65 -3.18
CA TYR A 90 9.25 6.56 -2.26
C TYR A 90 10.11 7.61 -2.96
N GLU A 91 10.52 7.42 -4.22
CA GLU A 91 11.19 8.48 -5.00
C GLU A 91 10.22 9.59 -5.44
N TYR A 92 8.92 9.31 -5.46
CA TYR A 92 7.88 10.29 -5.75
C TYR A 92 7.33 10.91 -4.46
N ASN A 93 6.77 12.10 -4.55
CA ASN A 93 6.12 12.78 -3.43
C ASN A 93 4.61 12.95 -3.69
N PRO A 94 3.86 11.87 -3.90
CA PRO A 94 2.45 11.96 -4.25
C PRO A 94 1.61 12.40 -3.05
N SER A 95 0.52 13.12 -3.32
CA SER A 95 -0.47 13.47 -2.30
C SER A 95 -1.43 12.31 -2.00
N LYS A 96 -1.59 11.40 -2.97
CA LYS A 96 -2.47 10.22 -2.88
C LYS A 96 -1.80 9.02 -3.50
N ILE A 97 -1.97 7.86 -2.89
CA ILE A 97 -1.43 6.58 -3.38
C ILE A 97 -2.54 5.55 -3.35
N PHE A 98 -2.86 5.00 -4.52
CA PHE A 98 -3.79 3.89 -4.68
C PHE A 98 -2.99 2.61 -4.86
N VAL A 99 -3.28 1.59 -4.06
CA VAL A 99 -2.60 0.29 -4.09
C VAL A 99 -3.60 -0.78 -4.51
N GLN A 100 -3.24 -1.58 -5.50
CA GLN A 100 -4.01 -2.73 -5.97
C GLN A 100 -3.05 -3.89 -6.25
N CYS A 101 -3.14 -5.00 -5.50
CA CYS A 101 -2.26 -6.17 -5.66
C CYS A 101 -2.80 -7.39 -4.92
N GLY A 102 -2.30 -8.59 -5.25
CA GLY A 102 -2.58 -9.84 -4.54
C GLY A 102 -3.28 -10.91 -5.38
N ILE A 103 -3.88 -10.57 -6.53
CA ILE A 103 -4.54 -11.57 -7.38
C ILE A 103 -3.53 -12.54 -8.02
N ASN A 104 -2.34 -12.05 -8.37
CA ASN A 104 -1.28 -12.89 -8.94
C ASN A 104 -0.68 -13.84 -7.90
N ASP A 105 -0.68 -13.47 -6.63
CA ASP A 105 -0.27 -14.33 -5.53
C ASP A 105 -1.22 -15.54 -5.44
N ILE A 106 -2.54 -15.31 -5.47
CA ILE A 106 -3.56 -16.37 -5.48
C ILE A 106 -3.40 -17.25 -6.73
N ILE A 107 -3.15 -16.65 -7.90
CA ILE A 107 -2.90 -17.37 -9.15
C ILE A 107 -1.66 -18.29 -9.05
N ASN A 108 -0.66 -17.91 -8.28
CA ASN A 108 0.59 -18.64 -8.11
C ASN A 108 0.67 -19.47 -6.81
N ASP A 109 -0.46 -19.70 -6.12
CA ASP A 109 -0.57 -20.51 -4.91
C ASP A 109 0.35 -20.06 -3.77
N ILE A 110 0.57 -18.75 -3.64
CA ILE A 110 1.30 -18.18 -2.51
C ILE A 110 0.43 -18.31 -1.24
N ASP A 111 1.05 -18.63 -0.13
CA ASP A 111 0.36 -18.80 1.14
C ASP A 111 -0.38 -17.52 1.56
N LYS A 112 -1.59 -17.69 2.08
CA LYS A 112 -2.47 -16.55 2.45
C LYS A 112 -1.81 -15.62 3.46
N GLU A 113 -1.11 -16.19 4.42
CA GLU A 113 -0.40 -15.45 5.47
C GLU A 113 0.67 -14.55 4.88
N ASP A 114 1.43 -15.03 3.89
CA ASP A 114 2.48 -14.27 3.20
C ASP A 114 1.88 -13.13 2.38
N ILE A 115 0.80 -13.40 1.65
CA ILE A 115 0.08 -12.37 0.88
C ILE A 115 -0.38 -11.23 1.80
N LEU A 116 -1.04 -11.58 2.90
CA LEU A 116 -1.58 -10.59 3.85
C LEU A 116 -0.47 -9.83 4.58
N LEU A 117 0.64 -10.51 4.91
CA LEU A 117 1.82 -9.88 5.51
C LEU A 117 2.45 -8.87 4.53
N ASN A 118 2.61 -9.26 3.28
CA ASN A 118 3.17 -8.39 2.24
C ASN A 118 2.28 -7.16 2.01
N ILE A 119 0.95 -7.34 1.88
CA ILE A 119 0.01 -6.23 1.73
C ILE A 119 0.11 -5.28 2.95
N ARG A 120 0.11 -5.82 4.17
CA ARG A 120 0.29 -5.02 5.39
C ARG A 120 1.60 -4.24 5.33
N THR A 121 2.70 -4.88 4.95
CA THR A 121 4.03 -4.26 4.87
C THR A 121 4.06 -3.15 3.83
N ILE A 122 3.46 -3.35 2.65
CA ILE A 122 3.33 -2.33 1.61
C ILE A 122 2.61 -1.10 2.15
N ILE A 123 1.37 -1.24 2.63
CA ILE A 123 0.54 -0.08 3.00
C ILE A 123 1.04 0.64 4.25
N THR A 124 1.57 -0.09 5.23
CA THR A 124 2.16 0.53 6.45
C THR A 124 3.51 1.16 6.14
N GLY A 125 4.32 0.53 5.29
CA GLY A 125 5.57 1.10 4.80
C GLY A 125 5.34 2.42 4.06
N ILE A 126 4.34 2.47 3.17
CA ILE A 126 3.95 3.71 2.49
C ILE A 126 3.51 4.76 3.51
N LYS A 127 2.67 4.40 4.47
CA LYS A 127 2.18 5.34 5.49
C LYS A 127 3.30 5.93 6.34
N VAL A 128 4.32 5.14 6.67
CA VAL A 128 5.48 5.61 7.44
C VAL A 128 6.38 6.51 6.60
N ASN A 129 6.72 6.08 5.39
CA ASN A 129 7.65 6.79 4.52
C ASN A 129 7.01 7.99 3.78
N ARG A 130 5.70 8.02 3.67
CA ARG A 130 4.91 9.08 3.01
C ARG A 130 3.73 9.49 3.89
N SER A 131 4.03 9.84 5.16
CA SER A 131 3.03 10.14 6.20
C SER A 131 2.07 11.28 5.88
N TYR A 132 2.40 12.14 4.92
CA TYR A 132 1.54 13.21 4.41
C TYR A 132 0.61 12.74 3.27
N ALA A 133 0.88 11.60 2.64
CA ALA A 133 0.05 11.07 1.56
C ALA A 133 -1.18 10.36 2.10
N LYS A 134 -2.31 10.50 1.41
CA LYS A 134 -3.47 9.64 1.66
C LYS A 134 -3.26 8.31 0.96
N VAL A 135 -3.30 7.22 1.72
CA VAL A 135 -3.14 5.86 1.20
C VAL A 135 -4.50 5.20 1.08
N TYR A 136 -4.75 4.64 -0.09
CA TYR A 136 -5.96 3.91 -0.44
C TYR A 136 -5.57 2.48 -0.84
N MET A 137 -6.20 1.49 -0.24
CA MET A 137 -6.09 0.08 -0.65
C MET A 137 -7.38 -0.32 -1.35
N GLU A 138 -7.28 -0.67 -2.61
CA GLU A 138 -8.39 -1.22 -3.36
C GLU A 138 -8.57 -2.71 -2.99
N SER A 139 -9.82 -3.17 -2.89
CA SER A 139 -10.06 -4.60 -2.76
C SER A 139 -9.49 -5.36 -3.95
N LEU A 140 -9.23 -6.65 -3.81
CA LEU A 140 -9.12 -7.52 -4.98
C LEU A 140 -10.43 -7.43 -5.77
N TYR A 141 -10.33 -7.37 -7.10
CA TYR A 141 -11.50 -7.26 -7.96
C TYR A 141 -12.18 -8.62 -8.16
N PRO A 142 -13.49 -8.64 -8.44
CA PRO A 142 -14.15 -9.89 -8.77
C PRO A 142 -13.64 -10.45 -10.10
N VAL A 143 -13.80 -11.75 -10.30
CA VAL A 143 -13.58 -12.41 -11.58
C VAL A 143 -14.91 -12.88 -12.19
N ASN A 144 -14.97 -13.02 -13.49
CA ASN A 144 -16.06 -13.73 -14.15
C ASN A 144 -15.71 -15.24 -14.17
N GLU A 145 -16.25 -15.99 -13.20
CA GLU A 145 -15.86 -17.38 -12.98
C GLU A 145 -16.08 -18.28 -14.17
N LYS A 146 -17.08 -18.00 -15.02
CA LYS A 146 -17.30 -18.76 -16.26
C LYS A 146 -16.13 -18.54 -17.22
N LYS A 147 -15.79 -17.28 -17.48
CA LYS A 147 -14.73 -16.92 -18.44
C LYS A 147 -13.35 -17.39 -17.96
N VAL A 148 -13.04 -17.27 -16.65
CA VAL A 148 -11.73 -17.75 -16.16
C VAL A 148 -11.62 -19.28 -16.23
N LYS A 149 -12.72 -20.03 -16.05
CA LYS A 149 -12.75 -21.50 -16.23
C LYS A 149 -12.49 -21.91 -17.67
N ASP A 150 -12.92 -21.10 -18.64
CA ASP A 150 -12.72 -21.32 -20.05
C ASP A 150 -11.38 -20.71 -20.56
N SER A 151 -10.56 -20.15 -19.66
CA SER A 151 -9.28 -19.53 -20.02
C SER A 151 -8.25 -20.54 -20.52
N ASP A 152 -7.47 -20.15 -21.53
CA ASP A 152 -6.30 -20.89 -21.97
C ASP A 152 -5.20 -20.96 -20.89
N ASN A 153 -5.18 -19.99 -19.95
CA ASN A 153 -4.28 -20.01 -18.82
C ASN A 153 -4.86 -20.88 -17.68
N GLU A 154 -4.31 -22.08 -17.52
CA GLU A 154 -4.75 -23.03 -16.49
C GLU A 154 -4.70 -22.46 -15.07
N LYS A 155 -3.74 -21.58 -14.78
CA LYS A 155 -3.63 -20.94 -13.47
C LYS A 155 -4.81 -20.04 -13.16
N HIS A 156 -5.45 -19.42 -14.16
CA HIS A 156 -6.62 -18.57 -13.95
C HIS A 156 -7.87 -19.38 -13.59
N ARG A 157 -7.96 -20.65 -14.04
CA ARG A 157 -9.16 -21.49 -13.87
C ARG A 157 -9.53 -21.77 -12.41
N LYS A 158 -8.58 -21.64 -11.48
CA LYS A 158 -8.82 -21.82 -10.05
C LYS A 158 -9.40 -20.60 -9.32
N LEU A 159 -9.33 -19.43 -9.96
CA LEU A 159 -9.87 -18.22 -9.35
C LEU A 159 -11.38 -18.35 -9.11
N ASN A 160 -11.80 -17.96 -7.93
CA ASN A 160 -13.21 -17.94 -7.55
C ASN A 160 -13.50 -16.77 -6.61
N ASN A 161 -14.70 -16.23 -6.72
CA ASN A 161 -15.10 -15.04 -5.99
C ASN A 161 -15.30 -15.28 -4.48
N LYS A 162 -15.58 -16.52 -4.06
CA LYS A 162 -15.67 -16.86 -2.63
C LYS A 162 -14.32 -16.64 -1.96
N GLN A 163 -13.26 -17.20 -2.52
CA GLN A 163 -11.91 -17.04 -2.02
C GLN A 163 -11.46 -15.56 -2.04
N ILE A 164 -11.73 -14.84 -3.14
CA ILE A 164 -11.40 -13.41 -3.26
C ILE A 164 -12.09 -12.59 -2.16
N LYS A 165 -13.36 -12.87 -1.85
CA LYS A 165 -14.06 -12.21 -0.74
C LYS A 165 -13.40 -12.49 0.62
N GLU A 166 -12.97 -13.71 0.87
CA GLU A 166 -12.27 -14.07 2.10
C GLU A 166 -10.95 -13.28 2.27
N TYR A 167 -10.19 -13.06 1.19
CA TYR A 167 -9.02 -12.17 1.20
C TYR A 167 -9.42 -10.72 1.44
N ASN A 168 -10.46 -10.25 0.78
CA ASN A 168 -10.92 -8.86 0.91
C ASN A 168 -11.35 -8.50 2.33
N GLU A 169 -11.99 -9.43 3.05
CA GLU A 169 -12.33 -9.23 4.48
C GLU A 169 -11.08 -9.06 5.36
N GLU A 170 -10.03 -9.86 5.12
CA GLU A 170 -8.77 -9.71 5.87
C GLU A 170 -8.01 -8.44 5.47
N ILE A 171 -7.97 -8.09 4.18
CA ILE A 171 -7.36 -6.84 3.70
C ILE A 171 -8.08 -5.63 4.32
N LYS A 172 -9.41 -5.67 4.38
CA LYS A 172 -10.20 -4.62 5.01
C LYS A 172 -9.83 -4.44 6.49
N LYS A 173 -9.71 -5.53 7.25
CA LYS A 173 -9.27 -5.48 8.67
C LYS A 173 -7.87 -4.89 8.79
N ILE A 174 -6.93 -5.30 7.91
CA ILE A 174 -5.58 -4.73 7.89
C ILE A 174 -5.64 -3.21 7.67
N CYS A 175 -6.51 -2.75 6.77
CA CYS A 175 -6.69 -1.32 6.51
C CYS A 175 -7.27 -0.58 7.73
N GLU A 176 -8.31 -1.14 8.36
CA GLU A 176 -8.95 -0.57 9.55
C GLU A 176 -7.95 -0.46 10.71
N ASP A 177 -7.22 -1.53 11.01
CA ASP A 177 -6.20 -1.58 12.08
C ASP A 177 -5.07 -0.56 11.89
N ASN A 178 -4.81 -0.18 10.63
CA ASN A 178 -3.71 0.73 10.28
C ASN A 178 -4.18 2.13 9.84
N ASN A 179 -5.48 2.45 9.96
CA ASN A 179 -6.08 3.71 9.51
C ASN A 179 -5.74 4.02 8.02
N ILE A 180 -5.87 3.02 7.18
CA ILE A 180 -5.77 3.10 5.71
C ILE A 180 -7.19 3.08 5.14
N ILE A 181 -7.44 3.85 4.09
CA ILE A 181 -8.75 3.87 3.45
C ILE A 181 -8.88 2.64 2.55
N TYR A 182 -9.81 1.75 2.89
CA TYR A 182 -10.17 0.62 2.05
C TYR A 182 -11.25 1.02 1.06
N ILE A 183 -11.07 0.68 -0.22
CA ILE A 183 -12.05 0.92 -1.29
C ILE A 183 -12.61 -0.42 -1.75
N ASN A 184 -13.89 -0.65 -1.49
CA ASN A 184 -14.57 -1.87 -1.93
C ASN A 184 -14.95 -1.79 -3.42
N VAL A 185 -14.02 -2.12 -4.28
CA VAL A 185 -14.25 -2.23 -5.73
C VAL A 185 -15.01 -3.51 -6.07
N PHE A 186 -14.80 -4.57 -5.28
CA PHE A 186 -15.38 -5.90 -5.55
C PHE A 186 -16.90 -5.82 -5.73
N ASP A 187 -17.62 -5.36 -4.70
CA ASP A 187 -19.08 -5.37 -4.73
C ASP A 187 -19.67 -4.42 -5.78
N GLU A 188 -18.96 -3.31 -6.06
CA GLU A 188 -19.38 -2.32 -7.05
C GLU A 188 -19.29 -2.84 -8.50
N MET A 189 -18.46 -3.85 -8.76
CA MET A 189 -18.23 -4.39 -10.10
C MET A 189 -18.94 -5.71 -10.36
N THR A 190 -19.54 -6.32 -9.34
CA THR A 190 -20.25 -7.60 -9.47
C THR A 190 -21.65 -7.45 -10.08
N ASP A 191 -22.10 -8.51 -10.70
CA ASP A 191 -23.50 -8.73 -11.04
C ASP A 191 -24.28 -9.31 -9.85
N LYS A 192 -25.57 -9.62 -10.07
CA LYS A 192 -26.45 -10.21 -9.04
C LYS A 192 -26.01 -11.59 -8.54
N ASP A 193 -25.21 -12.29 -9.33
CA ASP A 193 -24.70 -13.62 -9.02
C ASP A 193 -23.29 -13.57 -8.40
N GLY A 194 -22.77 -12.37 -8.15
CA GLY A 194 -21.46 -12.12 -7.52
C GLY A 194 -20.27 -12.27 -8.45
N ASN A 195 -20.48 -12.30 -9.76
CA ASN A 195 -19.42 -12.36 -10.77
C ASN A 195 -19.08 -10.97 -11.30
N LEU A 196 -17.83 -10.78 -11.73
CA LEU A 196 -17.49 -9.61 -12.54
C LEU A 196 -18.43 -9.55 -13.76
N LYS A 197 -19.10 -8.41 -13.93
CA LYS A 197 -20.06 -8.24 -15.01
C LYS A 197 -19.42 -8.57 -16.37
N GLU A 198 -20.14 -9.31 -17.18
CA GLU A 198 -19.62 -9.82 -18.46
C GLU A 198 -19.08 -8.73 -19.39
N LEU A 199 -19.70 -7.55 -19.38
CA LEU A 199 -19.27 -6.38 -20.17
C LEU A 199 -17.95 -5.76 -19.65
N TYR A 200 -17.57 -6.04 -18.42
CA TYR A 200 -16.39 -5.46 -17.81
C TYR A 200 -15.11 -6.27 -18.05
N THR A 201 -15.23 -7.47 -18.65
CA THR A 201 -14.08 -8.33 -18.90
C THR A 201 -14.24 -9.17 -20.16
N ASN A 202 -13.13 -9.44 -20.86
CA ASN A 202 -13.08 -10.37 -21.98
C ASN A 202 -12.59 -11.76 -21.56
N ASP A 203 -11.59 -11.84 -20.69
CA ASP A 203 -10.92 -13.05 -20.24
C ASP A 203 -11.34 -13.51 -18.83
N GLY A 204 -12.23 -12.77 -18.19
CA GLY A 204 -12.74 -13.06 -16.86
C GLY A 204 -11.96 -12.41 -15.72
N LEU A 205 -10.77 -11.84 -15.99
CA LEU A 205 -9.87 -11.24 -15.00
C LEU A 205 -9.60 -9.76 -15.29
N HIS A 206 -9.08 -9.47 -16.49
CA HIS A 206 -8.71 -8.11 -16.87
C HIS A 206 -9.92 -7.29 -17.34
N LEU A 207 -9.86 -5.98 -17.06
CA LEU A 207 -10.96 -5.09 -17.37
C LEU A 207 -10.96 -4.64 -18.84
N THR A 208 -12.16 -4.52 -19.40
CA THR A 208 -12.41 -3.78 -20.64
C THR A 208 -12.45 -2.27 -20.39
N ASN A 209 -12.54 -1.46 -21.44
CA ASN A 209 -12.73 -0.02 -21.31
C ASN A 209 -14.00 0.32 -20.49
N LEU A 210 -15.08 -0.46 -20.60
CA LEU A 210 -16.28 -0.29 -19.78
C LEU A 210 -16.02 -0.65 -18.31
N GLY A 211 -15.21 -1.68 -18.05
CA GLY A 211 -14.75 -2.01 -16.70
C GLY A 211 -13.94 -0.88 -16.08
N TYR A 212 -12.97 -0.32 -16.82
CA TYR A 212 -12.20 0.82 -16.35
C TYR A 212 -13.03 2.10 -16.19
N LEU A 213 -14.05 2.32 -17.03
CA LEU A 213 -15.00 3.43 -16.85
C LEU A 213 -15.77 3.28 -15.52
N LYS A 214 -16.24 2.08 -15.20
CA LYS A 214 -16.89 1.79 -13.91
C LYS A 214 -15.90 1.99 -12.75
N LEU A 215 -14.67 1.45 -12.84
CA LEU A 215 -13.62 1.65 -11.85
C LEU A 215 -13.35 3.15 -11.62
N THR A 216 -13.24 3.92 -12.70
CA THR A 216 -13.08 5.38 -12.64
C THR A 216 -14.21 6.03 -11.84
N SER A 217 -15.47 5.61 -12.05
CA SER A 217 -16.61 6.15 -11.31
C SER A 217 -16.55 5.88 -9.81
N ILE A 218 -15.98 4.71 -9.42
CA ILE A 218 -15.76 4.34 -8.01
C ILE A 218 -14.63 5.18 -7.39
N LEU A 219 -13.51 5.30 -8.09
CA LEU A 219 -12.33 5.98 -7.56
C LEU A 219 -12.45 7.51 -7.57
N LYS A 220 -13.34 8.06 -8.40
CA LYS A 220 -13.49 9.51 -8.59
C LYS A 220 -13.69 10.27 -7.28
N GLU A 221 -14.52 9.78 -6.37
CA GLU A 221 -14.75 10.45 -5.09
C GLU A 221 -13.49 10.56 -4.21
N TYR A 222 -12.58 9.59 -4.30
CA TYR A 222 -11.32 9.57 -3.55
C TYR A 222 -10.24 10.44 -4.21
N ILE A 223 -10.31 10.58 -5.52
CA ILE A 223 -9.40 11.41 -6.32
C ILE A 223 -9.74 12.90 -6.19
N GLU A 224 -11.03 13.24 -6.10
CA GLU A 224 -11.51 14.63 -6.06
C GLU A 224 -11.49 15.25 -4.65
N LYS A 225 -11.55 14.44 -3.60
CA LYS A 225 -11.43 14.86 -2.18
C LYS A 225 -9.96 15.12 -1.80
#